data_58144cbec107c37a2e8c9530431db2ea
#
_entry.id   58144cbec107c37a2e8c9530431db2ea
#
_cell.length_a   1.000
_cell.length_b   1.000
_cell.length_c   1.000
_cell.angle_alpha   90.00
_cell.angle_beta   90.00
_cell.angle_gamma   90.00
#
_symmetry.space_group_name_H-M   'P 1'
#
loop_
_entity.id
_entity.type
_entity.pdbx_description
1 polymer ?
#
loop_
_entity_poly.entity_id
_entity_poly.type
_entity_poly.pdbx_seq_one_letter_code
_entity_poly.pdbx_strand_id
1 'polypeptide(L)'
;MQIEQTIAHLNRAIAQIGCKRRFDTEIVKKGTIQLTDSDLESFSRCGYVYENYQKMDLSEQNGFQSLYFMNSTMSEETLKAAVKKLFEDENCGNIFRIKGFLKADNDKWLELNATHSKITLQPIAEGQDVLIVIGERLNKEAVESYIQSDSFRM
;
A
#
# COMPACT_ATOMS: atom_id res chain seq x y z
N MET A 1 -18.36 -10.84 4.06
CA MET A 1 -17.15 -11.50 4.60
C MET A 1 -16.02 -10.53 4.91
N GLN A 2 -15.46 -9.75 3.97
CA GLN A 2 -14.36 -8.81 4.27
C GLN A 2 -14.73 -7.70 5.27
N ILE A 3 -15.91 -7.10 5.18
CA ILE A 3 -16.36 -6.03 6.08
C ILE A 3 -16.46 -6.54 7.52
N GLU A 4 -17.03 -7.71 7.73
CA GLU A 4 -17.18 -8.32 9.06
C GLU A 4 -15.82 -8.68 9.68
N GLN A 5 -14.88 -9.18 8.87
CA GLN A 5 -13.52 -9.45 9.32
C GLN A 5 -12.79 -8.14 9.72
N THR A 6 -12.97 -7.07 8.94
CA THR A 6 -12.40 -5.74 9.24
C THR A 6 -12.98 -5.20 10.55
N ILE A 7 -14.29 -5.27 10.74
CA ILE A 7 -14.96 -4.86 11.98
C ILE A 7 -14.43 -5.65 13.18
N ALA A 8 -14.35 -6.98 13.05
CA ALA A 8 -13.83 -7.84 14.11
C ALA A 8 -12.36 -7.51 14.45
N HIS A 9 -11.55 -7.19 13.43
CA HIS A 9 -10.16 -6.76 13.62
C HIS A 9 -10.08 -5.41 14.35
N LEU A 10 -10.84 -4.41 13.90
CA LEU A 10 -10.90 -3.10 14.55
C LEU A 10 -11.35 -3.22 16.01
N ASN A 11 -12.40 -3.99 16.29
CA ASN A 11 -12.90 -4.19 17.65
C ASN A 11 -11.87 -4.88 18.56
N ARG A 12 -11.08 -5.81 18.02
CA ARG A 12 -9.97 -6.42 18.79
C ARG A 12 -8.86 -5.41 19.08
N ALA A 13 -8.44 -4.65 18.07
CA ALA A 13 -7.40 -3.64 18.22
C ALA A 13 -7.79 -2.58 19.27
N ILE A 14 -9.03 -2.07 19.21
CA ILE A 14 -9.56 -1.11 20.17
C ILE A 14 -9.61 -1.70 21.59
N ALA A 15 -9.98 -2.98 21.73
CA ALA A 15 -10.02 -3.65 23.02
C ALA A 15 -8.63 -3.82 23.63
N GLN A 16 -7.60 -4.09 22.81
CA GLN A 16 -6.22 -4.25 23.27
C GLN A 16 -5.66 -2.99 23.93
N ILE A 17 -6.07 -1.82 23.48
CA ILE A 17 -5.67 -0.53 24.09
C ILE A 17 -6.62 -0.09 25.22
N GLY A 18 -7.51 -0.96 25.70
CA GLY A 18 -8.41 -0.67 26.81
C GLY A 18 -9.60 0.23 26.47
N CYS A 19 -9.82 0.57 25.22
CA CYS A 19 -10.97 1.36 24.80
C CYS A 19 -12.26 0.52 24.85
N LYS A 20 -13.31 1.08 25.43
CA LYS A 20 -14.62 0.39 25.59
C LYS A 20 -15.51 0.50 24.36
N ARG A 21 -15.14 1.33 23.39
CA ARG A 21 -15.90 1.53 22.14
C ARG A 21 -15.96 0.23 21.33
N ARG A 22 -17.07 0.05 20.62
CA ARG A 22 -17.27 -1.05 19.67
C ARG A 22 -17.93 -0.52 18.40
N PHE A 23 -17.54 -1.11 17.27
CA PHE A 23 -18.19 -0.91 15.98
C PHE A 23 -19.16 -2.07 15.76
N ASP A 24 -20.45 -1.84 15.91
CA ASP A 24 -21.52 -2.85 15.72
C ASP A 24 -22.72 -2.34 14.93
N THR A 25 -23.27 -1.18 15.30
CA THR A 25 -24.50 -0.63 14.75
C THR A 25 -24.32 0.59 13.85
N GLU A 26 -23.18 1.29 13.96
CA GLU A 26 -22.94 2.58 13.29
C GLU A 26 -22.20 2.44 11.95
N ILE A 27 -22.21 1.23 11.36
CA ILE A 27 -21.41 0.95 10.17
C ILE A 27 -22.28 1.01 8.93
N VAL A 28 -21.96 1.94 8.06
CA VAL A 28 -22.58 2.04 6.74
C VAL A 28 -21.91 1.05 5.78
N LYS A 29 -22.61 -0.05 5.49
CA LYS A 29 -22.17 -1.12 4.57
C LYS A 29 -22.63 -0.84 3.13
N LYS A 30 -22.40 0.35 2.62
CA LYS A 30 -22.77 0.77 1.27
C LYS A 30 -21.54 1.03 0.42
N GLY A 31 -21.60 0.64 -0.85
CA GLY A 31 -20.63 1.12 -1.84
C GLY A 31 -20.82 2.61 -2.12
N THR A 32 -19.78 3.29 -2.60
CA THR A 32 -19.79 4.74 -2.85
C THR A 32 -20.97 5.20 -3.72
N ILE A 33 -21.38 4.37 -4.70
CA ILE A 33 -22.51 4.67 -5.61
C ILE A 33 -23.89 4.55 -4.92
N GLN A 34 -23.94 3.88 -3.77
CA GLN A 34 -25.15 3.63 -3.01
C GLN A 34 -25.37 4.63 -1.87
N LEU A 35 -24.43 5.55 -1.67
CA LEU A 35 -24.54 6.61 -0.67
C LEU A 35 -25.61 7.60 -1.09
N THR A 36 -26.46 7.98 -0.14
CA THR A 36 -27.49 8.99 -0.29
C THR A 36 -27.08 10.29 0.39
N ASP A 37 -27.76 11.39 0.09
CA ASP A 37 -27.53 12.66 0.77
C ASP A 37 -27.73 12.55 2.28
N SER A 38 -28.69 11.73 2.72
CA SER A 38 -28.92 11.44 4.14
C SER A 38 -27.74 10.72 4.79
N ASP A 39 -27.04 9.82 4.07
CA ASP A 39 -25.84 9.19 4.59
C ASP A 39 -24.72 10.21 4.76
N LEU A 40 -24.52 11.09 3.78
CA LEU A 40 -23.52 12.16 3.82
C LEU A 40 -23.80 13.16 4.94
N GLU A 41 -25.05 13.51 5.14
CA GLU A 41 -25.49 14.39 6.24
C GLU A 41 -25.23 13.72 7.60
N SER A 42 -25.50 12.42 7.73
CA SER A 42 -25.17 11.65 8.92
C SER A 42 -23.67 11.63 9.21
N PHE A 43 -22.83 11.44 8.19
CA PHE A 43 -21.37 11.48 8.35
C PHE A 43 -20.89 12.86 8.80
N SER A 44 -21.47 13.93 8.28
CA SER A 44 -21.10 15.30 8.66
C SER A 44 -21.44 15.64 10.12
N ARG A 45 -22.41 14.93 10.70
CA ARG A 45 -22.88 15.13 12.08
C ARG A 45 -22.21 14.20 13.10
N CYS A 46 -21.42 13.20 12.68
CA CYS A 46 -20.86 12.21 13.62
C CYS A 46 -19.84 12.82 14.60
N GLY A 47 -19.30 13.99 14.30
CA GLY A 47 -18.41 14.73 15.18
C GLY A 47 -17.09 14.03 15.46
N TYR A 48 -16.23 14.71 16.21
CA TYR A 48 -14.95 14.16 16.70
C TYR A 48 -14.99 14.13 18.21
N VAL A 49 -14.77 12.94 18.76
CA VAL A 49 -14.60 12.77 20.23
C VAL A 49 -13.13 12.59 20.51
N TYR A 50 -12.53 13.57 21.20
CA TYR A 50 -11.15 13.48 21.66
C TYR A 50 -11.07 12.53 22.87
N GLU A 51 -10.27 11.48 22.74
CA GLU A 51 -9.90 10.60 23.86
C GLU A 51 -8.38 10.50 23.96
N ASN A 52 -7.85 10.50 25.17
CA ASN A 52 -6.47 10.11 25.42
C ASN A 52 -6.35 8.60 25.17
N TYR A 53 -5.77 8.22 24.06
CA TYR A 53 -5.46 6.82 23.76
C TYR A 53 -3.95 6.61 23.62
N GLN A 54 -3.47 5.47 24.07
CA GLN A 54 -2.11 5.07 23.78
C GLN A 54 -2.03 4.54 22.34
N LYS A 55 -1.03 4.99 21.62
CA LYS A 55 -0.74 4.45 20.30
C LYS A 55 -0.39 2.96 20.43
N MET A 56 -1.06 2.12 19.64
CA MET A 56 -0.76 0.69 19.62
C MET A 56 0.68 0.47 19.16
N ASP A 57 1.46 -0.24 19.97
CA ASP A 57 2.80 -0.66 19.59
C ASP A 57 2.65 -1.85 18.63
N LEU A 58 2.83 -1.59 17.34
CA LEU A 58 2.87 -2.62 16.32
C LEU A 58 4.30 -3.19 16.35
N SER A 59 4.45 -4.37 16.94
CA SER A 59 5.72 -5.10 16.82
C SER A 59 6.08 -5.26 15.35
N GLU A 60 7.36 -5.16 15.01
CA GLU A 60 7.88 -5.25 13.63
C GLU A 60 7.41 -6.52 12.89
N GLN A 61 7.06 -7.57 13.61
CA GLN A 61 6.58 -8.83 13.06
C GLN A 61 5.14 -8.80 12.51
N ASN A 62 4.33 -7.83 12.92
CA ASN A 62 2.92 -7.71 12.52
C ASN A 62 2.60 -6.40 11.77
N GLY A 63 3.62 -5.63 11.41
CA GLY A 63 3.49 -4.38 10.69
C GLY A 63 3.78 -4.52 9.21
N PHE A 64 3.37 -3.52 8.45
CA PHE A 64 3.79 -3.39 7.06
C PHE A 64 5.29 -3.11 7.00
N GLN A 65 5.96 -3.79 6.10
CA GLN A 65 7.37 -3.58 5.80
C GLN A 65 7.50 -2.70 4.55
N SER A 66 8.57 -1.95 4.49
CA SER A 66 8.94 -1.20 3.29
C SER A 66 10.39 -1.49 2.93
N LEU A 67 10.60 -1.95 1.70
CA LEU A 67 11.93 -2.12 1.12
C LEU A 67 12.21 -0.94 0.18
N TYR A 68 13.42 -0.44 0.23
CA TYR A 68 13.87 0.71 -0.55
C TYR A 68 14.98 0.27 -1.50
N PHE A 69 14.84 0.58 -2.78
CA PHE A 69 15.82 0.28 -3.83
C PHE A 69 16.18 1.59 -4.53
N MET A 70 17.47 1.86 -4.61
CA MET A 70 18.02 3.06 -5.23
C MET A 70 18.81 2.69 -6.49
N ASN A 71 18.98 3.65 -7.39
CA ASN A 71 19.74 3.49 -8.63
C ASN A 71 19.19 2.37 -9.55
N SER A 72 17.88 2.31 -9.63
CA SER A 72 17.14 1.31 -10.42
C SER A 72 16.86 1.85 -11.82
N THR A 73 17.88 1.94 -12.65
CA THR A 73 17.72 2.38 -14.04
C THR A 73 17.17 1.24 -14.88
N MET A 74 15.99 1.41 -15.45
CA MET A 74 15.39 0.44 -16.37
C MET A 74 14.41 1.12 -17.33
N SER A 75 14.14 0.47 -18.47
CA SER A 75 13.14 0.95 -19.40
C SER A 75 11.72 0.88 -18.79
N GLU A 76 10.82 1.69 -19.31
CA GLU A 76 9.40 1.68 -18.88
C GLU A 76 8.76 0.29 -19.04
N GLU A 77 9.08 -0.41 -20.11
CA GLU A 77 8.55 -1.74 -20.41
C GLU A 77 9.09 -2.78 -19.42
N THR A 78 10.39 -2.76 -19.17
CA THR A 78 11.06 -3.64 -18.20
C THR A 78 10.49 -3.43 -16.80
N LEU A 79 10.30 -2.17 -16.38
CA LEU A 79 9.71 -1.83 -15.10
C LEU A 79 8.29 -2.37 -14.96
N LYS A 80 7.44 -2.17 -15.98
CA LYS A 80 6.06 -2.69 -15.96
C LYS A 80 6.03 -4.22 -15.86
N ALA A 81 6.94 -4.89 -16.57
CA ALA A 81 7.05 -6.34 -16.51
C ALA A 81 7.54 -6.84 -15.15
N ALA A 82 8.57 -6.19 -14.57
CA ALA A 82 9.08 -6.48 -13.24
C ALA A 82 8.01 -6.29 -12.16
N VAL A 83 7.29 -5.17 -12.20
CA VAL A 83 6.20 -4.88 -11.24
C VAL A 83 5.10 -5.92 -11.29
N LYS A 84 4.70 -6.39 -12.49
CA LYS A 84 3.72 -7.49 -12.61
C LYS A 84 4.21 -8.76 -11.94
N LYS A 85 5.44 -9.19 -12.26
CA LYS A 85 6.03 -10.39 -11.67
C LYS A 85 6.15 -10.30 -10.16
N LEU A 86 6.52 -9.13 -9.63
CA LEU A 86 6.60 -8.89 -8.18
C LEU A 86 5.27 -9.11 -7.47
N PHE A 87 4.15 -8.74 -8.07
CA PHE A 87 2.83 -9.01 -7.50
C PHE A 87 2.38 -10.46 -7.64
N GLU A 88 2.92 -11.21 -8.59
CA GLU A 88 2.55 -12.59 -8.89
C GLU A 88 3.43 -13.62 -8.15
N ASP A 89 4.67 -13.25 -7.77
CA ASP A 89 5.62 -14.15 -7.13
C ASP A 89 5.48 -14.15 -5.61
N GLU A 90 4.88 -15.21 -5.07
CA GLU A 90 4.71 -15.42 -3.63
C GLU A 90 6.02 -15.45 -2.85
N ASN A 91 7.16 -15.76 -3.49
CA ASN A 91 8.46 -15.71 -2.84
C ASN A 91 8.89 -14.27 -2.47
N CYS A 92 8.33 -13.26 -3.12
CA CYS A 92 8.58 -11.86 -2.80
C CYS A 92 7.87 -11.39 -1.52
N GLY A 93 6.96 -12.20 -0.99
CA GLY A 93 6.07 -11.85 0.12
C GLY A 93 4.73 -11.29 -0.37
N ASN A 94 3.93 -10.80 0.55
CA ASN A 94 2.62 -10.22 0.23
C ASN A 94 2.75 -8.72 -0.06
N ILE A 95 3.04 -8.38 -1.32
CA ILE A 95 3.22 -7.00 -1.75
C ILE A 95 1.86 -6.34 -1.94
N PHE A 96 1.63 -5.17 -1.33
CA PHE A 96 0.40 -4.39 -1.46
C PHE A 96 0.53 -3.26 -2.45
N ARG A 97 1.71 -2.62 -2.47
CA ARG A 97 1.96 -1.42 -3.27
C ARG A 97 3.44 -1.32 -3.64
N ILE A 98 3.69 -0.88 -4.85
CA ILE A 98 5.01 -0.46 -5.30
C ILE A 98 4.89 0.99 -5.77
N LYS A 99 5.72 1.88 -5.25
CA LYS A 99 5.74 3.27 -5.65
C LYS A 99 7.16 3.81 -5.71
N GLY A 100 7.34 4.89 -6.41
CA GLY A 100 8.63 5.57 -6.42
C GLY A 100 8.87 6.35 -7.69
N PHE A 101 10.11 6.75 -7.84
CA PHE A 101 10.57 7.50 -8.99
C PHE A 101 11.83 6.84 -9.52
N LEU A 102 11.99 6.86 -10.83
CA LEU A 102 13.17 6.33 -11.48
C LEU A 102 13.48 7.15 -12.73
N LYS A 103 14.73 7.09 -13.12
CA LYS A 103 15.19 7.71 -14.36
C LYS A 103 15.12 6.67 -15.47
N ALA A 104 14.34 6.94 -16.51
CA ALA A 104 14.26 6.08 -17.67
C ALA A 104 15.51 6.23 -18.57
N ASP A 105 15.71 5.31 -19.53
CA ASP A 105 16.85 5.27 -20.44
C ASP A 105 17.03 6.57 -21.26
N ASN A 106 15.98 7.38 -21.40
CA ASN A 106 15.96 8.65 -22.12
C ASN A 106 16.16 9.88 -21.20
N ASP A 107 16.72 9.67 -20.03
CA ASP A 107 16.94 10.70 -18.98
C ASP A 107 15.68 11.36 -18.42
N LYS A 108 14.50 10.88 -18.77
CA LYS A 108 13.23 11.38 -18.23
C LYS A 108 12.90 10.72 -16.90
N TRP A 109 12.37 11.51 -15.98
CA TRP A 109 11.87 11.00 -14.74
C TRP A 109 10.46 10.42 -14.91
N LEU A 110 10.25 9.26 -14.28
CA LEU A 110 8.96 8.57 -14.23
C LEU A 110 8.54 8.38 -12.78
N GLU A 111 7.27 8.64 -12.50
CA GLU A 111 6.62 8.27 -11.25
C GLU A 111 5.87 6.96 -11.44
N LEU A 112 6.21 5.96 -10.62
CA LEU A 112 5.52 4.69 -10.53
C LEU A 112 4.58 4.69 -9.33
N ASN A 113 3.34 4.23 -9.55
CA ASN A 113 2.41 3.89 -8.49
C ASN A 113 1.62 2.65 -8.92
N ALA A 114 1.86 1.54 -8.25
CA ALA A 114 1.30 0.24 -8.61
C ALA A 114 0.65 -0.45 -7.42
N THR A 115 -0.48 -1.08 -7.70
CA THR A 115 -1.21 -1.99 -6.81
C THR A 115 -1.61 -3.23 -7.62
N HIS A 116 -2.17 -4.26 -6.99
CA HIS A 116 -2.69 -5.44 -7.70
C HIS A 116 -3.72 -5.10 -8.79
N SER A 117 -4.45 -4.01 -8.65
CA SER A 117 -5.52 -3.63 -9.58
C SER A 117 -5.10 -2.64 -10.65
N LYS A 118 -4.00 -1.90 -10.43
CA LYS A 118 -3.61 -0.81 -11.33
C LYS A 118 -2.12 -0.53 -11.26
N ILE A 119 -1.50 -0.39 -12.42
CA ILE A 119 -0.14 0.13 -12.58
C ILE A 119 -0.24 1.47 -13.30
N THR A 120 0.25 2.53 -12.65
CA THR A 120 0.35 3.87 -13.23
C THR A 120 1.81 4.24 -13.35
N LEU A 121 2.23 4.66 -14.53
CA LEU A 121 3.56 5.17 -14.80
C LEU A 121 3.38 6.46 -15.60
N GLN A 122 3.89 7.57 -15.07
CA GLN A 122 3.71 8.88 -15.70
C GLN A 122 4.98 9.71 -15.63
N PRO A 123 5.27 10.52 -16.66
CA PRO A 123 6.43 11.40 -16.67
C PRO A 123 6.24 12.52 -15.66
N ILE A 124 7.35 12.88 -15.01
CA ILE A 124 7.45 14.03 -14.09
C ILE A 124 8.68 14.86 -14.43
N ALA A 125 8.72 16.10 -13.95
CA ALA A 125 9.81 17.02 -14.24
C ALA A 125 11.12 16.61 -13.55
N GLU A 126 11.04 16.26 -12.27
CA GLU A 126 12.17 15.85 -11.43
C GLU A 126 11.71 14.81 -10.41
N GLY A 127 12.61 13.93 -9.99
CA GLY A 127 12.36 12.92 -8.98
C GLY A 127 13.66 12.52 -8.25
N GLN A 128 13.52 11.69 -7.25
CA GLN A 128 14.62 11.02 -6.56
C GLN A 128 14.58 9.55 -6.94
N ASP A 129 15.70 8.99 -7.42
CA ASP A 129 15.76 7.59 -7.82
C ASP A 129 15.57 6.67 -6.60
N VAL A 130 14.33 6.28 -6.37
CA VAL A 130 13.95 5.37 -5.31
C VAL A 130 12.68 4.61 -5.69
N LEU A 131 12.73 3.29 -5.58
CA LEU A 131 11.56 2.41 -5.60
C LEU A 131 11.30 1.89 -4.20
N ILE A 132 10.04 1.93 -3.79
CA ILE A 132 9.58 1.50 -2.48
C ILE A 132 8.56 0.38 -2.67
N VAL A 133 8.88 -0.80 -2.16
CA VAL A 133 8.00 -1.97 -2.13
C VAL A 133 7.41 -2.09 -0.74
N ILE A 134 6.09 -2.08 -0.65
CA ILE A 134 5.33 -2.07 0.61
C ILE A 134 4.49 -3.34 0.69
N GLY A 135 4.61 -4.07 1.80
CA GLY A 135 3.89 -5.33 1.98
C GLY A 135 4.14 -5.97 3.33
N GLU A 136 3.80 -7.24 3.44
CA GLU A 136 4.05 -8.10 4.61
C GLU A 136 4.98 -9.23 4.24
N ARG A 137 5.82 -9.63 5.17
CA ARG A 137 6.76 -10.75 5.01
C ARG A 137 7.59 -10.63 3.73
N LEU A 138 8.03 -9.41 3.43
CA LEU A 138 8.79 -9.14 2.22
C LEU A 138 10.15 -9.86 2.27
N ASN A 139 10.48 -10.53 1.16
CA ASN A 139 11.79 -11.13 0.94
C ASN A 139 12.63 -10.19 0.07
N LYS A 140 13.59 -9.51 0.68
CA LYS A 140 14.41 -8.51 0.02
C LYS A 140 15.16 -9.07 -1.18
N GLU A 141 15.79 -10.23 -1.03
CA GLU A 141 16.61 -10.85 -2.09
C GLU A 141 15.76 -11.26 -3.30
N ALA A 142 14.57 -11.82 -3.05
CA ALA A 142 13.64 -12.15 -4.12
C ALA A 142 13.16 -10.90 -4.86
N VAL A 143 12.78 -9.84 -4.13
CA VAL A 143 12.35 -8.57 -4.74
C VAL A 143 13.51 -7.92 -5.52
N GLU A 144 14.71 -7.91 -4.96
CA GLU A 144 15.91 -7.32 -5.56
C GLU A 144 16.25 -7.99 -6.91
N SER A 145 16.05 -9.30 -7.03
CA SER A 145 16.29 -10.03 -8.27
C SER A 145 15.45 -9.53 -9.47
N TYR A 146 14.30 -8.93 -9.22
CA TYR A 146 13.45 -8.32 -10.26
C TYR A 146 13.78 -6.85 -10.54
N ILE A 147 14.32 -6.11 -9.56
CA ILE A 147 14.58 -4.68 -9.66
C ILE A 147 16.01 -4.38 -10.10
N GLN A 148 16.97 -5.20 -9.67
CA GLN A 148 18.40 -4.97 -9.93
C GLN A 148 19.01 -6.05 -10.83
N SER A 149 18.21 -6.88 -11.49
CA SER A 149 18.75 -7.92 -12.35
C SER A 149 19.50 -7.29 -13.54
N ASP A 150 20.82 -7.41 -13.54
CA ASP A 150 21.69 -7.16 -14.70
C ASP A 150 21.36 -8.05 -15.92
N SER A 151 20.38 -8.92 -15.81
CA SER A 151 20.02 -9.94 -16.80
C SER A 151 19.31 -9.40 -18.04
N PHE A 152 19.11 -8.09 -18.18
CA PHE A 152 18.55 -7.44 -19.37
C PHE A 152 19.53 -6.49 -20.07
N ARG A 153 20.82 -6.52 -19.72
CA ARG A 153 21.85 -5.91 -20.55
C ARG A 153 22.35 -6.93 -21.56
N MET A 154 21.59 -7.11 -22.63
CA MET A 154 22.08 -7.62 -23.92
C MET A 154 21.68 -6.64 -25.01
#